data_691f43801a2a272de8a179bdf9217efc
#
_entry.id   691f43801a2a272de8a179bdf9217efc
#
_cell.length_a   1.000
_cell.length_b   1.000
_cell.length_c   1.000
_cell.angle_alpha   90.00
_cell.angle_beta   90.00
_cell.angle_gamma   90.00
#
_symmetry.space_group_name_H-M   'P 1'
#
loop_
_entity.id
_entity.type
_entity.pdbx_description
1 polymer ?
#
loop_
_entity_poly.entity_id
_entity_poly.type
_entity_poly.pdbx_seq_one_letter_code
_entity_poly.pdbx_strand_id
1 'polypeptide(L)'
;MLNNTNVLTSSLINDLKYTSLANFFDNGIKANFDLLLKNVNSVGKNTTVYKNSPQSELMSQYTYNVSLPLSKKTPRTFNTLEPKLSLRLSPHEMKNNTDTSRRINVNSIFLSDRLNLDNSLETGESI
;
A
#
# COMPACT_ATOMS: atom_id res chain seq x y z
N MET A 1 18.37 -31.15 31.15
CA MET A 1 18.43 -29.81 30.59
C MET A 1 17.04 -29.42 30.11
N LEU A 2 16.44 -28.42 30.70
CA LEU A 2 15.18 -27.87 30.19
C LEU A 2 15.52 -27.05 28.93
N ASN A 3 15.12 -27.53 27.75
CA ASN A 3 15.21 -26.74 26.53
C ASN A 3 14.28 -25.54 26.69
N ASN A 4 14.85 -24.35 26.62
CA ASN A 4 14.07 -23.12 26.59
C ASN A 4 13.35 -23.04 25.24
N THR A 5 12.09 -23.51 25.22
CA THR A 5 11.22 -23.55 24.04
C THR A 5 10.35 -22.30 23.90
N ASN A 6 10.57 -21.28 24.74
CA ASN A 6 9.80 -20.05 24.67
C ASN A 6 10.03 -19.37 23.33
N VAL A 7 8.95 -19.19 22.59
CA VAL A 7 8.94 -18.44 21.34
C VAL A 7 8.74 -16.96 21.65
N LEU A 8 9.62 -16.13 21.15
CA LEU A 8 9.49 -14.68 21.21
C LEU A 8 9.45 -14.14 19.78
N THR A 9 8.43 -13.38 19.49
CA THR A 9 8.34 -12.57 18.28
C THR A 9 8.05 -11.13 18.69
N SER A 10 8.87 -10.20 18.21
CA SER A 10 8.66 -8.77 18.43
C SER A 10 8.78 -8.05 17.10
N SER A 11 7.82 -7.20 16.80
CA SER A 11 7.86 -6.34 15.61
C SER A 11 7.36 -4.95 15.96
N LEU A 12 8.05 -3.95 15.43
CA LEU A 12 7.64 -2.55 15.47
C LEU A 12 7.46 -2.09 14.03
N ILE A 13 6.25 -1.69 13.69
CA ILE A 13 5.88 -1.23 12.36
C ILE A 13 5.51 0.24 12.44
N ASN A 14 6.19 1.05 11.63
CA ASN A 14 5.91 2.47 11.50
C ASN A 14 5.50 2.76 10.07
N ASP A 15 4.31 3.30 9.90
CA ASP A 15 3.77 3.71 8.61
C ASP A 15 3.69 5.24 8.54
N LEU A 16 4.28 5.81 7.51
CA LEU A 16 4.14 7.22 7.16
C LEU A 16 3.43 7.32 5.82
N LYS A 17 2.23 7.90 5.84
CA LYS A 17 1.46 8.18 4.63
C LYS A 17 1.39 9.67 4.39
N TYR A 18 1.78 10.08 3.20
CA TYR A 18 1.64 11.45 2.72
C TYR A 18 0.78 11.46 1.47
N THR A 19 -0.22 12.31 1.45
CA THR A 19 -1.08 12.55 0.28
C THR A 19 -0.99 14.03 -0.07
N SER A 20 -0.57 14.32 -1.30
CA SER A 20 -0.52 15.70 -1.78
C SER A 20 -1.93 16.27 -1.97
N LEU A 21 -2.05 17.58 -1.91
CA LEU A 21 -3.25 18.26 -2.37
C LEU A 21 -3.47 17.97 -3.86
N ALA A 22 -4.73 17.91 -4.25
CA ALA A 22 -5.08 17.75 -5.66
C ALA A 22 -4.73 19.02 -6.44
N ASN A 23 -3.95 18.86 -7.49
CA ASN A 23 -3.69 19.91 -8.46
C ASN A 23 -4.75 19.86 -9.57
N PHE A 24 -5.33 21.00 -9.87
CA PHE A 24 -6.28 21.16 -10.96
C PHE A 24 -5.59 21.87 -12.14
N PHE A 25 -5.66 21.26 -13.29
CA PHE A 25 -5.15 21.83 -14.54
C PHE A 25 -6.27 22.56 -15.28
N ASP A 26 -5.90 23.50 -16.16
CA ASP A 26 -6.85 24.32 -16.92
C ASP A 26 -7.81 23.50 -17.80
N ASN A 27 -7.39 22.30 -18.20
CA ASN A 27 -8.22 21.33 -18.95
C ASN A 27 -9.18 20.50 -18.09
N GLY A 28 -9.28 20.79 -16.78
CA GLY A 28 -10.16 20.09 -15.85
C GLY A 28 -9.58 18.79 -15.26
N ILE A 29 -8.38 18.40 -15.65
CA ILE A 29 -7.69 17.25 -15.06
C ILE A 29 -7.32 17.55 -13.61
N LYS A 30 -7.61 16.59 -12.74
CA LYS A 30 -7.22 16.60 -11.33
C LYS A 30 -6.16 15.54 -11.10
N ALA A 31 -5.04 15.91 -10.50
CA ALA A 31 -3.95 15.01 -10.20
C ALA A 31 -3.50 15.12 -8.75
N ASN A 32 -3.15 14.02 -8.13
CA ASN A 32 -2.52 14.00 -6.80
C ASN A 32 -1.47 12.87 -6.71
N PHE A 33 -0.59 13.01 -5.74
CA PHE A 33 0.49 12.08 -5.46
C PHE A 33 0.37 11.56 -4.04
N ASP A 34 0.51 10.25 -3.87
CA ASP A 34 0.56 9.57 -2.58
C ASP A 34 1.92 8.91 -2.38
N LEU A 35 2.47 9.05 -1.18
CA LEU A 35 3.67 8.38 -0.72
C LEU A 35 3.33 7.58 0.53
N LEU A 36 3.66 6.30 0.51
CA LEU A 36 3.59 5.42 1.67
C LEU A 36 4.99 4.90 1.97
N LEU A 37 5.49 5.18 3.16
CA LEU A 37 6.72 4.62 3.70
C LEU A 37 6.35 3.69 4.85
N LYS A 38 6.87 2.47 4.80
CA LYS A 38 6.68 1.46 5.85
C LYS A 38 8.05 1.02 6.36
N ASN A 39 8.30 1.25 7.65
CA ASN A 39 9.49 0.74 8.34
C ASN A 39 9.09 -0.40 9.26
N VAL A 40 9.70 -1.55 9.07
CA VAL A 40 9.45 -2.76 9.86
C VAL A 40 10.73 -3.14 10.58
N ASN A 41 10.71 -3.07 11.90
CA ASN A 41 11.77 -3.57 12.76
C ASN A 41 11.28 -4.85 13.41
N SER A 42 12.04 -5.94 13.26
CA SER A 42 11.62 -7.25 13.75
C SER A 42 12.76 -8.03 14.36
N VAL A 43 12.44 -8.84 15.36
CA VAL A 43 13.34 -9.81 15.98
C VAL A 43 12.52 -11.02 16.42
N GLY A 44 13.11 -12.21 16.27
CA GLY A 44 12.49 -13.45 16.71
C GLY A 44 13.46 -14.29 17.52
N LYS A 45 12.94 -15.11 18.41
CA LYS A 45 13.70 -16.14 19.14
C LYS A 45 12.88 -17.44 19.11
N ASN A 46 13.54 -18.53 18.77
CA ASN A 46 12.88 -19.85 18.62
C ASN A 46 11.68 -19.83 17.66
N THR A 47 11.76 -19.06 16.58
CA THR A 47 10.71 -18.90 15.57
C THR A 47 11.32 -18.90 14.17
N THR A 48 10.52 -19.34 13.19
CA THR A 48 10.87 -19.28 11.76
C THR A 48 10.34 -18.02 11.07
N VAL A 49 9.48 -17.25 11.75
CA VAL A 49 8.84 -16.05 11.20
C VAL A 49 9.82 -14.88 11.09
N TYR A 50 10.66 -14.69 12.12
CA TYR A 50 11.67 -13.63 12.16
C TYR A 50 13.05 -14.20 12.48
N LYS A 51 14.09 -13.50 12.02
CA LYS A 51 15.49 -13.85 12.35
C LYS A 51 15.78 -13.59 13.83
N ASN A 52 16.73 -14.34 14.39
CA ASN A 52 17.18 -14.16 15.76
C ASN A 52 17.93 -12.82 15.99
N SER A 53 18.46 -12.22 14.91
CA SER A 53 19.08 -10.89 14.96
C SER A 53 18.05 -9.82 14.62
N PRO A 54 18.13 -8.64 15.27
CA PRO A 54 17.27 -7.51 14.90
C PRO A 54 17.40 -7.18 13.42
N GLN A 55 16.29 -7.03 12.75
CA GLN A 55 16.21 -6.64 11.33
C GLN A 55 15.41 -5.35 11.22
N SER A 56 15.87 -4.46 10.36
CA SER A 56 15.15 -3.24 10.01
C SER A 56 15.00 -3.18 8.49
N GLU A 57 13.77 -3.02 8.04
CA GLU A 57 13.42 -2.95 6.62
C GLU A 57 12.64 -1.69 6.36
N LEU A 58 13.02 -0.96 5.33
CA LEU A 58 12.31 0.22 4.85
C LEU A 58 11.74 -0.07 3.47
N MET A 59 10.44 0.08 3.32
CA MET A 59 9.71 -0.09 2.07
C MET A 59 9.03 1.22 1.69
N SER A 60 8.93 1.47 0.39
CA SER A 60 8.28 2.68 -0.12
C SER A 60 7.32 2.34 -1.26
N GLN A 61 6.23 3.08 -1.33
CA GLN A 61 5.27 3.00 -2.41
C GLN A 61 4.89 4.41 -2.85
N TYR A 62 4.96 4.63 -4.13
CA TYR A 62 4.62 5.87 -4.79
C TYR A 62 3.37 5.63 -5.64
N THR A 63 2.37 6.48 -5.49
CA THR A 63 1.15 6.40 -6.30
C THR A 63 0.85 7.76 -6.89
N TYR A 64 0.67 7.82 -8.19
CA TYR A 64 0.24 9.01 -8.89
C TYR A 64 -1.16 8.79 -9.47
N ASN A 65 -2.10 9.59 -9.02
CA ASN A 65 -3.50 9.48 -9.40
C ASN A 65 -3.90 10.65 -10.30
N VAL A 66 -4.57 10.34 -11.38
CA VAL A 66 -5.13 11.32 -12.32
C VAL A 66 -6.60 11.03 -12.51
N SER A 67 -7.43 12.04 -12.46
CA SER A 67 -8.85 11.92 -12.77
C SER A 67 -9.35 13.09 -13.60
N LEU A 68 -10.40 12.86 -14.40
CA LEU A 68 -11.05 13.87 -15.19
C LEU A 68 -12.55 13.90 -14.82
N PRO A 69 -12.96 14.78 -13.90
CA PRO A 69 -14.37 14.90 -13.53
C PRO A 69 -15.15 15.54 -14.69
N LEU A 70 -16.05 14.77 -15.29
CA LEU A 70 -16.95 15.20 -16.34
C LEU A 70 -18.36 15.25 -15.79
N SER A 71 -19.10 16.32 -16.10
CA SER A 71 -20.51 16.44 -15.73
C SER A 71 -21.36 16.91 -16.91
N LYS A 72 -22.52 16.32 -17.06
CA LYS A 72 -23.53 16.73 -18.04
C LYS A 72 -24.86 16.97 -17.34
N LYS A 73 -25.34 18.19 -17.40
CA LYS A 73 -26.65 18.58 -16.88
C LYS A 73 -27.65 18.69 -18.03
N THR A 74 -28.75 17.99 -17.90
CA THR A 74 -29.92 18.12 -18.77
C THR A 74 -31.14 18.58 -17.95
N PRO A 75 -32.24 19.08 -18.53
CA PRO A 75 -33.42 19.53 -17.76
C PRO A 75 -34.01 18.47 -16.83
N ARG A 76 -33.78 17.19 -17.10
CA ARG A 76 -34.33 16.06 -16.33
C ARG A 76 -33.28 15.22 -15.58
N THR A 77 -32.00 15.33 -15.94
CA THR A 77 -30.95 14.45 -15.39
C THR A 77 -29.66 15.21 -15.18
N PHE A 78 -28.92 14.80 -14.15
CA PHE A 78 -27.54 15.20 -13.89
C PHE A 78 -26.66 13.96 -13.92
N ASN A 79 -25.78 13.88 -14.91
CA ASN A 79 -24.87 12.74 -15.08
C ASN A 79 -23.44 13.18 -14.80
N THR A 80 -22.73 12.38 -13.99
CA THR A 80 -21.30 12.57 -13.72
C THR A 80 -20.53 11.34 -14.16
N LEU A 81 -19.37 11.56 -14.77
CA LEU A 81 -18.41 10.53 -15.13
C LEU A 81 -17.03 11.00 -14.68
N GLU A 82 -16.34 10.23 -13.87
CA GLU A 82 -14.98 10.54 -13.41
C GLU A 82 -14.05 9.37 -13.72
N PRO A 83 -13.52 9.30 -14.96
CA PRO A 83 -12.46 8.35 -15.26
C PRO A 83 -11.22 8.63 -14.41
N LYS A 84 -10.62 7.57 -13.86
CA LYS A 84 -9.44 7.62 -12.99
C LYS A 84 -8.36 6.71 -13.56
N LEU A 85 -7.13 7.20 -13.48
CA LEU A 85 -5.93 6.45 -13.78
C LEU A 85 -4.99 6.56 -12.58
N SER A 86 -4.46 5.44 -12.11
CA SER A 86 -3.49 5.41 -11.02
C SER A 86 -2.27 4.61 -11.43
N LEU A 87 -1.10 5.25 -11.31
CA LEU A 87 0.19 4.61 -11.48
C LEU A 87 0.79 4.35 -10.11
N ARG A 88 1.17 3.10 -9.85
CA ARG A 88 1.81 2.69 -8.60
C ARG A 88 3.20 2.12 -8.88
N LEU A 89 4.16 2.54 -8.08
CA LEU A 89 5.53 2.06 -8.10
C LEU A 89 5.97 1.70 -6.68
N SER A 90 6.44 0.49 -6.48
CA SER A 90 6.94 -0.02 -5.20
C SER A 90 8.30 -0.71 -5.41
N PRO A 91 9.43 0.03 -5.29
CA PRO A 91 10.76 -0.43 -5.68
C PRO A 91 11.47 -1.21 -4.55
N HIS A 92 10.86 -2.24 -4.01
CA HIS A 92 11.48 -3.10 -3.00
C HIS A 92 11.23 -4.58 -3.32
N GLU A 93 11.94 -5.48 -2.65
CA GLU A 93 11.76 -6.92 -2.83
C GLU A 93 10.45 -7.41 -2.18
N MET A 94 9.74 -8.27 -2.88
CA MET A 94 8.50 -8.84 -2.36
C MET A 94 8.79 -9.93 -1.33
N LYS A 95 8.15 -9.84 -0.17
CA LYS A 95 8.15 -10.92 0.81
C LYS A 95 7.23 -12.06 0.38
N ASN A 96 7.59 -13.27 0.78
CA ASN A 96 6.71 -14.42 0.62
C ASN A 96 5.51 -14.30 1.58
N ASN A 97 4.34 -14.08 1.02
CA ASN A 97 3.08 -13.93 1.74
C ASN A 97 2.11 -15.09 1.47
N THR A 98 2.61 -16.27 1.11
CA THR A 98 1.78 -17.44 0.77
C THR A 98 0.90 -17.91 1.93
N ASP A 99 1.32 -17.67 3.16
CA ASP A 99 0.59 -18.08 4.36
C ASP A 99 -0.52 -17.09 4.76
N THR A 100 -0.68 -15.98 4.04
CA THR A 100 -1.72 -15.01 4.34
C THR A 100 -3.03 -15.38 3.66
N SER A 101 -4.16 -15.18 4.36
CA SER A 101 -5.51 -15.31 3.78
C SER A 101 -5.91 -14.06 2.98
N ARG A 102 -5.06 -13.02 2.96
CA ARG A 102 -5.36 -11.75 2.30
C ARG A 102 -5.28 -11.89 0.78
N ARG A 103 -6.32 -11.48 0.12
CA ARG A 103 -6.48 -11.59 -1.33
C ARG A 103 -7.02 -10.29 -1.91
N ILE A 104 -6.62 -9.98 -3.13
CA ILE A 104 -7.20 -8.89 -3.90
C ILE A 104 -8.65 -9.26 -4.24
N ASN A 105 -9.56 -8.35 -4.00
CA ASN A 105 -10.98 -8.50 -4.27
C ASN A 105 -11.55 -7.22 -4.92
N VAL A 106 -12.83 -7.24 -5.29
CA VAL A 106 -13.48 -6.11 -5.95
C VAL A 106 -13.47 -4.80 -5.13
N ASN A 107 -13.38 -4.89 -3.80
CA ASN A 107 -13.33 -3.70 -2.94
C ASN A 107 -11.92 -3.14 -2.79
N SER A 108 -10.90 -3.98 -2.97
CA SER A 108 -9.49 -3.59 -2.74
C SER A 108 -8.68 -3.41 -4.02
N ILE A 109 -9.14 -3.91 -5.17
CA ILE A 109 -8.36 -3.94 -6.42
C ILE A 109 -7.85 -2.56 -6.87
N PHE A 110 -8.59 -1.50 -6.58
CA PHE A 110 -8.23 -0.12 -6.93
C PHE A 110 -7.57 0.66 -5.80
N LEU A 111 -7.30 0.02 -4.65
CA LEU A 111 -6.58 0.65 -3.55
C LEU A 111 -5.07 0.63 -3.83
N SER A 112 -4.36 1.67 -3.36
CA SER A 112 -2.90 1.74 -3.47
C SER A 112 -2.21 0.61 -2.69
N ASP A 113 -2.79 0.20 -1.56
CA ASP A 113 -2.35 -0.94 -0.75
C ASP A 113 -3.45 -2.01 -0.74
N ARG A 114 -3.63 -2.66 -1.89
CA ARG A 114 -4.75 -3.59 -2.13
C ARG A 114 -4.70 -4.89 -1.35
N LEU A 115 -3.52 -5.30 -0.86
CA LEU A 115 -3.35 -6.46 0.02
C LEU A 115 -3.42 -6.08 1.50
N ASN A 116 -3.22 -4.80 1.84
CA ASN A 116 -3.23 -4.27 3.20
C ASN A 116 -2.42 -5.15 4.17
N LEU A 117 -1.16 -5.39 3.81
CA LEU A 117 -0.24 -6.22 4.59
C LEU A 117 0.33 -5.42 5.77
N ASP A 118 0.44 -6.06 6.93
CA ASP A 118 0.92 -5.38 8.14
C ASP A 118 2.42 -5.08 8.08
N ASN A 119 3.21 -6.05 7.59
CA ASN A 119 4.67 -6.03 7.66
C ASN A 119 5.36 -5.94 6.29
N SER A 120 4.63 -5.69 5.24
CA SER A 120 5.18 -5.52 3.89
C SER A 120 4.27 -4.68 3.00
N LEU A 121 4.81 -4.25 1.88
CA LEU A 121 4.06 -3.65 0.78
C LEU A 121 4.12 -4.56 -0.43
N GLU A 122 3.11 -4.50 -1.28
CA GLU A 122 3.14 -5.18 -2.57
C GLU A 122 4.15 -4.50 -3.49
N THR A 123 5.05 -5.27 -4.09
CA THR A 123 6.10 -4.75 -4.96
C THR A 123 5.67 -4.63 -6.42
N GLY A 124 6.48 -3.92 -7.17
CA GLY A 124 6.33 -3.77 -8.62
C GLY A 124 5.54 -2.55 -9.04
N GLU A 125 5.19 -2.56 -10.31
CA GLU A 125 4.48 -1.48 -10.97
C GLU A 125 3.07 -1.94 -11.32
N SER A 126 2.11 -1.03 -11.25
CA SER A 126 0.75 -1.26 -11.72
C SER A 126 0.06 0.02 -12.21
N ILE A 127 -0.80 -0.16 -13.18
CA ILE A 127 -1.67 0.87 -13.75
C ILE A 127 -3.12 0.44 -13.55
#